data_ac8d88bee0513b109eec21662635f92e
#
_entry.id   ac8d88bee0513b109eec21662635f92e
#
_cell.length_a   1.000
_cell.length_b   1.000
_cell.length_c   1.000
_cell.angle_alpha   90.00
_cell.angle_beta   90.00
_cell.angle_gamma   90.00
#
_symmetry.space_group_name_H-M   'P 1'
#
loop_
_entity.id
_entity.type
_entity.pdbx_description
1 polymer ?
#
loop_
_entity_poly.entity_id
_entity_poly.type
_entity_poly.pdbx_seq_one_letter_code
_entity_poly.pdbx_strand_id
1 'polypeptide(L)'
;NPAWSEDGEQLVYLEGGLLTVFERSSGRTRRLGVEPAWQQALPDRSLTLRADAVFDGERRLPEGDYGVRIEDGRIAAVSPFDPASVEGEVIDVRGHFLMPGLVESHTHQSISQGTALGRHFLCHGITTVRETGDDPYHAVERREAQASGRRPGPRVFTAGPLNEGARVSYGVSDTIGTLGAVAVSAQLSEAMGLDLHKSYVRQDYRMQRRAIELAHL
;
A
#
# COMPACT_ATOMS: atom_id res chain seq x y z
N ASN A 1 2.71 22.09 0.81
CA ASN A 1 2.71 23.54 0.59
C ASN A 1 2.20 24.27 1.82
N PRO A 2 2.88 25.34 2.29
CA PRO A 2 2.38 26.16 3.37
C PRO A 2 1.10 26.90 2.93
N ALA A 3 0.20 27.13 3.88
CA ALA A 3 -1.04 27.86 3.66
C ALA A 3 -1.24 28.92 4.75
N TRP A 4 -1.60 30.11 4.36
CA TRP A 4 -1.98 31.19 5.28
C TRP A 4 -3.47 31.11 5.63
N SER A 5 -3.81 31.48 6.86
CA SER A 5 -5.18 31.78 7.23
C SER A 5 -5.71 32.98 6.44
N GLU A 6 -7.02 33.10 6.32
CA GLU A 6 -7.68 34.17 5.57
C GLU A 6 -7.32 35.56 6.08
N ASP A 7 -7.11 35.70 7.38
CA ASP A 7 -6.69 36.94 8.04
C ASP A 7 -5.17 37.24 7.95
N GLY A 8 -4.39 36.28 7.41
CA GLY A 8 -2.94 36.38 7.28
C GLY A 8 -2.16 36.32 8.60
N GLU A 9 -2.79 35.90 9.69
CA GLU A 9 -2.16 35.83 11.02
C GLU A 9 -1.56 34.46 11.34
N GLN A 10 -2.00 33.41 10.66
CA GLN A 10 -1.46 32.07 10.88
C GLN A 10 -0.94 31.44 9.59
N LEU A 11 0.23 30.80 9.67
CA LEU A 11 0.79 30.00 8.60
C LEU A 11 0.81 28.54 9.03
N VAL A 12 0.16 27.68 8.28
CA VAL A 12 0.19 26.20 8.48
C VAL A 12 1.18 25.60 7.49
N TYR A 13 2.08 24.77 7.98
CA TYR A 13 3.06 24.06 7.15
C TYR A 13 3.46 22.74 7.78
N LEU A 14 4.12 21.88 7.00
CA LEU A 14 4.69 20.62 7.48
C LEU A 14 6.16 20.85 7.88
N GLU A 15 6.50 20.47 9.12
CA GLU A 15 7.84 20.46 9.65
C GLU A 15 8.14 19.07 10.23
N GLY A 16 9.08 18.36 9.63
CA GLY A 16 9.43 17.00 10.05
C GLY A 16 8.24 16.01 10.04
N GLY A 17 7.32 16.17 9.07
CA GLY A 17 6.12 15.34 8.96
C GLY A 17 4.96 15.76 9.86
N LEU A 18 5.13 16.79 10.70
CA LEU A 18 4.11 17.28 11.61
C LEU A 18 3.50 18.59 11.11
N LEU A 19 2.18 18.74 11.23
CA LEU A 19 1.53 20.01 10.98
C LEU A 19 1.94 21.02 12.06
N THR A 20 2.50 22.13 11.61
CA THR A 20 2.97 23.23 12.46
C THR A 20 2.23 24.49 12.09
N VAL A 21 1.77 25.21 13.08
CA VAL A 21 1.17 26.54 12.93
C VAL A 21 2.14 27.57 13.46
N PHE A 22 2.49 28.54 12.62
CA PHE A 22 3.22 29.74 13.00
C PHE A 22 2.23 30.89 13.19
N GLU A 23 2.32 31.59 14.28
CA GLU A 23 1.54 32.81 14.58
C GLU A 23 2.40 34.05 14.29
N ARG A 24 1.97 34.85 13.35
CA ARG A 24 2.70 36.02 12.90
C ARG A 24 2.88 37.09 13.99
N SER A 25 1.83 37.33 14.76
CA SER A 25 1.82 38.38 15.79
C SER A 25 2.77 38.06 16.96
N SER A 26 2.91 36.79 17.33
CA SER A 26 3.74 36.36 18.47
C SER A 26 5.08 35.77 18.05
N GLY A 27 5.25 35.42 16.76
CA GLY A 27 6.42 34.68 16.26
C GLY A 27 6.52 33.26 16.79
N ARG A 28 5.47 32.74 17.45
CA ARG A 28 5.46 31.40 18.06
C ARG A 28 5.01 30.35 17.09
N THR A 29 5.53 29.14 17.28
CA THR A 29 5.07 27.94 16.59
C THR A 29 4.43 26.99 17.55
N ARG A 30 3.39 26.27 17.09
CA ARG A 30 2.77 25.15 17.79
C ARG A 30 2.53 23.99 16.84
N ARG A 31 2.71 22.78 17.30
CA ARG A 31 2.39 21.58 16.53
C ARG A 31 0.90 21.26 16.68
N LEU A 32 0.28 20.90 15.57
CA LEU A 32 -1.07 20.34 15.57
C LEU A 32 -0.94 18.81 15.58
N GLY A 33 -1.43 18.20 16.65
CA GLY A 33 -1.66 16.76 16.65
C GLY A 33 -2.88 16.46 15.78
N VAL A 34 -2.64 15.91 14.61
CA VAL A 34 -3.71 15.35 13.77
C VAL A 34 -3.49 13.85 13.78
N GLU A 35 -4.40 13.14 14.39
CA GLU A 35 -4.43 11.67 14.37
C GLU A 35 -5.52 11.22 13.41
N PRO A 36 -5.22 11.11 12.09
CA PRO A 36 -6.20 10.61 11.15
C PRO A 36 -6.47 9.15 11.47
N ALA A 37 -7.69 8.85 11.89
CA ALA A 37 -8.11 7.47 12.05
C ALA A 37 -8.60 6.91 10.73
N TRP A 38 -8.06 5.76 10.34
CA TRP A 38 -8.60 4.96 9.25
C TRP A 38 -8.74 3.51 9.71
N GLN A 39 -9.63 2.79 9.09
CA GLN A 39 -9.86 1.39 9.38
C GLN A 39 -9.90 0.61 8.07
N GLN A 40 -9.29 -0.56 8.06
CA GLN A 40 -9.39 -1.45 6.92
C GLN A 40 -10.86 -1.88 6.74
N ALA A 41 -11.40 -1.70 5.54
CA ALA A 41 -12.71 -2.20 5.19
C ALA A 41 -12.59 -3.70 4.85
N LEU A 42 -13.09 -4.53 5.74
CA LEU A 42 -13.29 -5.96 5.47
C LEU A 42 -14.77 -6.18 5.18
N PRO A 43 -15.13 -7.00 4.19
CA PRO A 43 -16.53 -7.39 3.98
C PRO A 43 -17.05 -8.12 5.22
N ASP A 44 -18.12 -7.61 5.80
CA ASP A 44 -18.85 -8.22 6.93
C ASP A 44 -19.89 -9.22 6.37
N ARG A 45 -19.41 -10.24 5.67
CA ARG A 45 -20.28 -11.30 5.16
C ARG A 45 -19.50 -12.55 4.83
N SER A 46 -20.17 -13.70 5.00
CA SER A 46 -19.69 -14.97 4.52
C SER A 46 -20.19 -15.24 3.11
N LEU A 47 -19.34 -15.77 2.27
CA LEU A 47 -19.72 -16.25 0.94
C LEU A 47 -18.93 -17.51 0.58
N THR A 48 -19.51 -18.34 -0.29
CA THR A 48 -18.84 -19.52 -0.82
C THR A 48 -18.78 -19.43 -2.35
N LEU A 49 -17.57 -19.54 -2.90
CA LEU A 49 -17.40 -19.72 -4.35
C LEU A 49 -17.44 -21.21 -4.64
N ARG A 50 -18.43 -21.66 -5.44
CA ARG A 50 -18.51 -23.03 -5.91
C ARG A 50 -17.79 -23.18 -7.24
N ALA A 51 -16.77 -24.02 -7.32
CA ALA A 51 -15.91 -24.17 -8.48
C ALA A 51 -15.62 -25.65 -8.78
N ASP A 52 -15.38 -25.98 -10.04
CA ASP A 52 -14.98 -27.32 -10.50
C ASP A 52 -13.49 -27.43 -10.84
N ALA A 53 -12.81 -26.32 -11.02
CA ALA A 53 -11.39 -26.24 -11.30
C ALA A 53 -10.73 -25.17 -10.40
N VAL A 54 -9.85 -25.58 -9.49
CA VAL A 54 -9.25 -24.73 -8.46
C VAL A 54 -7.73 -24.87 -8.44
N PHE A 55 -7.03 -23.74 -8.36
CA PHE A 55 -5.62 -23.65 -7.94
C PHE A 55 -5.57 -22.96 -6.57
N ASP A 56 -5.01 -23.62 -5.58
CA ASP A 56 -5.04 -23.16 -4.18
C ASP A 56 -3.89 -22.19 -3.82
N GLY A 57 -3.04 -21.87 -4.78
CA GLY A 57 -1.84 -21.05 -4.60
C GLY A 57 -0.55 -21.87 -4.61
N GLU A 58 -0.63 -23.19 -4.43
CA GLU A 58 0.51 -24.12 -4.46
C GLU A 58 0.36 -25.13 -5.59
N ARG A 59 -0.84 -25.66 -5.78
CA ARG A 59 -1.12 -26.70 -6.78
C ARG A 59 -2.52 -26.61 -7.36
N ARG A 60 -2.69 -27.14 -8.54
CA ARG A 60 -4.02 -27.41 -9.09
C ARG A 60 -4.63 -28.61 -8.35
N LEU A 61 -5.82 -28.40 -7.81
CA LEU A 61 -6.57 -29.50 -7.22
C LEU A 61 -7.11 -30.44 -8.31
N PRO A 62 -7.35 -31.73 -8.00
CA PRO A 62 -8.06 -32.63 -8.91
C PRO A 62 -9.40 -32.03 -9.34
N GLU A 63 -9.91 -32.42 -10.51
CA GLU A 63 -11.25 -32.00 -10.91
C GLU A 63 -12.30 -32.51 -9.92
N GLY A 64 -13.23 -31.64 -9.54
CA GLY A 64 -14.22 -31.94 -8.53
C GLY A 64 -15.14 -30.75 -8.27
N ASP A 65 -16.08 -30.91 -7.35
CA ASP A 65 -17.00 -29.84 -6.94
C ASP A 65 -16.48 -29.31 -5.58
N TYR A 66 -15.97 -28.08 -5.60
CA TYR A 66 -15.32 -27.44 -4.45
C TYR A 66 -16.10 -26.23 -3.97
N GLY A 67 -16.08 -26.03 -2.66
CA GLY A 67 -16.46 -24.78 -2.01
C GLY A 67 -15.23 -24.04 -1.49
N VAL A 68 -14.99 -22.82 -1.97
CA VAL A 68 -14.03 -21.89 -1.37
C VAL A 68 -14.82 -20.94 -0.47
N ARG A 69 -14.75 -21.17 0.84
CA ARG A 69 -15.47 -20.40 1.84
C ARG A 69 -14.66 -19.18 2.25
N ILE A 70 -15.30 -18.04 2.22
CA ILE A 70 -14.73 -16.74 2.56
C ILE A 70 -15.52 -16.16 3.72
N GLU A 71 -14.79 -15.80 4.80
CA GLU A 71 -15.34 -15.19 6.01
C GLU A 71 -14.47 -13.98 6.35
N ASP A 72 -15.10 -12.86 6.67
CA ASP A 72 -14.41 -11.61 7.05
C ASP A 72 -13.30 -11.21 6.08
N GLY A 73 -13.54 -11.38 4.77
CA GLY A 73 -12.59 -11.08 3.71
C GLY A 73 -11.38 -12.01 3.62
N ARG A 74 -11.44 -13.19 4.26
CA ARG A 74 -10.37 -14.22 4.24
C ARG A 74 -10.89 -15.56 3.77
N ILE A 75 -10.04 -16.31 3.08
CA ILE A 75 -10.34 -17.71 2.74
C ILE A 75 -10.28 -18.52 4.03
N ALA A 76 -11.43 -19.00 4.49
CA ALA A 76 -11.56 -19.83 5.69
C ALA A 76 -11.34 -21.32 5.39
N ALA A 77 -11.78 -21.79 4.21
CA ALA A 77 -11.63 -23.19 3.81
C ALA A 77 -11.68 -23.35 2.29
N VAL A 78 -11.01 -24.39 1.82
CA VAL A 78 -11.16 -24.97 0.47
C VAL A 78 -11.44 -26.47 0.67
N SER A 79 -12.65 -26.91 0.34
CA SER A 79 -13.10 -28.28 0.59
C SER A 79 -14.06 -28.75 -0.50
N PRO A 80 -14.38 -30.04 -0.57
CA PRO A 80 -15.51 -30.50 -1.38
C PRO A 80 -16.77 -29.70 -1.03
N PHE A 81 -17.53 -29.31 -2.05
CA PHE A 81 -18.74 -28.52 -1.85
C PHE A 81 -19.85 -29.38 -1.21
N ASP A 82 -20.34 -28.90 -0.07
CA ASP A 82 -21.49 -29.51 0.62
C ASP A 82 -22.57 -28.45 0.82
N PRO A 83 -23.73 -28.55 0.13
CA PRO A 83 -24.81 -27.59 0.27
C PRO A 83 -25.34 -27.44 1.70
N ALA A 84 -25.19 -28.50 2.54
CA ALA A 84 -25.68 -28.46 3.91
C ALA A 84 -24.76 -27.67 4.87
N SER A 85 -23.50 -27.45 4.47
CA SER A 85 -22.49 -26.71 5.25
C SER A 85 -22.32 -25.27 4.83
N VAL A 86 -23.10 -24.79 3.85
CA VAL A 86 -22.97 -23.43 3.32
C VAL A 86 -23.62 -22.42 4.25
N GLU A 87 -22.84 -21.45 4.69
CA GLU A 87 -23.32 -20.25 5.36
C GLU A 87 -23.18 -19.05 4.43
N GLY A 88 -24.24 -18.25 4.28
CA GLY A 88 -24.23 -17.05 3.46
C GLY A 88 -24.51 -17.29 1.97
N GLU A 89 -23.97 -16.40 1.13
CA GLU A 89 -24.19 -16.38 -0.32
C GLU A 89 -23.33 -17.45 -1.02
N VAL A 90 -23.93 -18.13 -2.03
CA VAL A 90 -23.16 -19.01 -2.94
C VAL A 90 -23.05 -18.33 -4.31
N ILE A 91 -21.82 -18.16 -4.76
CA ILE A 91 -21.53 -17.71 -6.12
C ILE A 91 -21.02 -18.91 -6.92
N ASP A 92 -21.80 -19.35 -7.90
CA ASP A 92 -21.43 -20.48 -8.76
C ASP A 92 -20.50 -19.98 -9.87
N VAL A 93 -19.25 -20.41 -9.82
CA VAL A 93 -18.21 -20.09 -10.81
C VAL A 93 -17.71 -21.33 -11.54
N ARG A 94 -18.49 -22.43 -11.53
CA ARG A 94 -18.17 -23.63 -12.32
C ARG A 94 -18.10 -23.32 -13.80
N GLY A 95 -17.25 -24.04 -14.53
CA GLY A 95 -16.90 -23.72 -15.90
C GLY A 95 -15.81 -22.65 -16.05
N HIS A 96 -15.34 -22.10 -14.92
CA HIS A 96 -14.20 -21.20 -14.88
C HIS A 96 -13.10 -21.77 -13.99
N PHE A 97 -11.87 -21.33 -14.21
CA PHE A 97 -10.75 -21.72 -13.38
C PHE A 97 -10.59 -20.71 -12.22
N LEU A 98 -10.79 -21.17 -11.00
CA LEU A 98 -10.64 -20.36 -9.80
C LEU A 98 -9.18 -20.41 -9.30
N MET A 99 -8.59 -19.26 -9.09
CA MET A 99 -7.22 -19.12 -8.60
C MET A 99 -7.08 -17.85 -7.73
N PRO A 100 -6.04 -17.74 -6.89
CA PRO A 100 -5.70 -16.50 -6.22
C PRO A 100 -5.51 -15.35 -7.22
N GLY A 101 -5.86 -14.14 -6.80
CA GLY A 101 -5.61 -12.96 -7.61
C GLY A 101 -4.12 -12.77 -7.91
N LEU A 102 -3.81 -12.21 -9.07
CA LEU A 102 -2.45 -11.96 -9.52
C LEU A 102 -1.76 -10.90 -8.66
N VAL A 103 -0.44 -11.03 -8.55
CA VAL A 103 0.43 -10.08 -7.86
C VAL A 103 1.32 -9.38 -8.87
N GLU A 104 1.17 -8.05 -9.00
CA GLU A 104 2.13 -7.23 -9.74
C GLU A 104 3.26 -6.81 -8.80
N SER A 105 4.42 -7.38 -9.01
CA SER A 105 5.55 -7.26 -8.10
C SER A 105 6.46 -6.06 -8.35
N HIS A 106 6.25 -5.31 -9.42
CA HIS A 106 7.03 -4.12 -9.74
C HIS A 106 6.23 -3.11 -10.56
N THR A 107 5.55 -2.23 -9.88
CA THR A 107 4.79 -1.15 -10.52
C THR A 107 5.19 0.22 -9.98
N HIS A 108 4.85 1.26 -10.74
CA HIS A 108 4.94 2.65 -10.34
C HIS A 108 3.56 3.29 -10.53
N GLN A 109 3.03 3.86 -9.47
CA GLN A 109 1.69 4.42 -9.46
C GLN A 109 1.76 5.94 -9.31
N SER A 110 1.68 6.64 -10.43
CA SER A 110 1.69 8.11 -10.41
C SER A 110 0.34 8.68 -9.96
N ILE A 111 0.40 9.79 -9.24
CA ILE A 111 -0.79 10.57 -8.84
C ILE A 111 -1.63 11.00 -10.06
N SER A 112 -0.99 11.22 -11.20
CA SER A 112 -1.66 11.61 -12.46
C SER A 112 -2.63 10.55 -13.00
N GLN A 113 -2.47 9.28 -12.59
CA GLN A 113 -3.33 8.17 -13.02
C GLN A 113 -4.63 8.08 -12.19
N GLY A 114 -4.69 8.79 -11.07
CA GLY A 114 -5.87 8.89 -10.24
C GLY A 114 -6.44 7.55 -9.78
N THR A 115 -7.77 7.47 -9.67
CA THR A 115 -8.48 6.25 -9.25
C THR A 115 -8.62 5.21 -10.36
N ALA A 116 -8.36 5.58 -11.61
CA ALA A 116 -8.54 4.67 -12.75
C ALA A 116 -7.57 3.48 -12.67
N LEU A 117 -6.32 3.72 -12.26
CA LEU A 117 -5.29 2.67 -12.22
C LEU A 117 -5.67 1.52 -11.29
N GLY A 118 -6.21 1.80 -10.10
CA GLY A 118 -6.65 0.76 -9.18
C GLY A 118 -7.73 -0.14 -9.77
N ARG A 119 -8.69 0.45 -10.50
CA ARG A 119 -9.73 -0.30 -11.22
C ARG A 119 -9.13 -1.13 -12.36
N HIS A 120 -8.18 -0.58 -13.12
CA HIS A 120 -7.50 -1.32 -14.19
C HIS A 120 -6.81 -2.58 -13.65
N PHE A 121 -6.08 -2.48 -12.54
CA PHE A 121 -5.49 -3.66 -11.93
C PHE A 121 -6.54 -4.72 -11.60
N LEU A 122 -7.62 -4.34 -10.92
CA LEU A 122 -8.69 -5.27 -10.55
C LEU A 122 -9.37 -5.90 -11.77
N CYS A 123 -9.62 -5.12 -12.83
CA CYS A 123 -10.21 -5.64 -14.08
C CYS A 123 -9.32 -6.68 -14.79
N HIS A 124 -8.02 -6.69 -14.52
CA HIS A 124 -7.08 -7.67 -15.04
C HIS A 124 -6.74 -8.78 -14.02
N GLY A 125 -7.50 -8.88 -12.93
CA GLY A 125 -7.29 -9.88 -11.89
C GLY A 125 -6.08 -9.63 -10.99
N ILE A 126 -5.46 -8.45 -11.06
CA ILE A 126 -4.35 -8.06 -10.18
C ILE A 126 -4.93 -7.51 -8.88
N THR A 127 -4.82 -8.28 -7.81
CA THR A 127 -5.41 -7.96 -6.50
C THR A 127 -4.38 -7.49 -5.47
N THR A 128 -3.10 -7.60 -5.81
CA THR A 128 -2.00 -7.12 -4.97
C THR A 128 -0.93 -6.48 -5.85
N VAL A 129 -0.39 -5.36 -5.42
CA VAL A 129 0.70 -4.68 -6.11
C VAL A 129 1.83 -4.33 -5.15
N ARG A 130 3.07 -4.43 -5.63
CA ARG A 130 4.24 -3.88 -4.99
C ARG A 130 4.68 -2.64 -5.76
N GLU A 131 4.43 -1.48 -5.17
CA GLU A 131 4.86 -0.20 -5.70
C GLU A 131 6.29 0.06 -5.24
N THR A 132 7.21 0.23 -6.18
CA THR A 132 8.66 0.25 -5.93
C THR A 132 9.31 1.61 -6.12
N GLY A 133 8.53 2.68 -6.12
CA GLY A 133 9.04 4.06 -6.19
C GLY A 133 7.93 5.05 -6.49
N ASP A 134 7.55 5.84 -5.48
CA ASP A 134 6.58 6.92 -5.55
C ASP A 134 6.93 7.99 -4.50
N ASP A 135 6.27 9.13 -4.57
CA ASP A 135 6.25 10.05 -3.44
C ASP A 135 5.67 9.36 -2.20
N PRO A 136 6.36 9.37 -1.06
CA PRO A 136 5.96 8.57 0.10
C PRO A 136 4.58 8.96 0.64
N TYR A 137 4.20 10.23 0.58
CA TYR A 137 2.88 10.69 1.05
C TYR A 137 1.76 10.21 0.13
N HIS A 138 1.97 10.24 -1.19
CA HIS A 138 1.01 9.72 -2.16
C HIS A 138 0.88 8.19 -2.05
N ALA A 139 1.99 7.52 -1.83
CA ALA A 139 2.02 6.06 -1.70
C ALA A 139 1.22 5.59 -0.47
N VAL A 140 1.43 6.24 0.68
CA VAL A 140 0.69 5.94 1.92
C VAL A 140 -0.79 6.29 1.77
N GLU A 141 -1.11 7.49 1.25
CA GLU A 141 -2.50 7.91 1.03
C GLU A 141 -3.25 6.91 0.15
N ARG A 142 -2.64 6.46 -0.92
CA ARG A 142 -3.23 5.47 -1.84
C ARG A 142 -3.46 4.14 -1.15
N ARG A 143 -2.46 3.62 -0.45
CA ARG A 143 -2.55 2.37 0.31
C ARG A 143 -3.71 2.41 1.29
N GLU A 144 -3.79 3.46 2.09
CA GLU A 144 -4.84 3.62 3.10
C GLU A 144 -6.22 3.85 2.48
N ALA A 145 -6.32 4.65 1.43
CA ALA A 145 -7.58 4.88 0.73
C ALA A 145 -8.15 3.60 0.07
N GLN A 146 -7.27 2.74 -0.44
CA GLN A 146 -7.69 1.44 -1.00
C GLN A 146 -7.99 0.44 0.12
N ALA A 147 -7.18 0.36 1.16
CA ALA A 147 -7.41 -0.53 2.29
C ALA A 147 -8.69 -0.18 3.07
N SER A 148 -9.04 1.10 3.18
CA SER A 148 -10.28 1.55 3.82
C SER A 148 -11.53 1.47 2.92
N GLY A 149 -11.39 0.98 1.68
CA GLY A 149 -12.50 0.88 0.73
C GLY A 149 -12.98 2.21 0.13
N ARG A 150 -12.35 3.33 0.47
CA ARG A 150 -12.69 4.65 -0.10
C ARG A 150 -12.34 4.77 -1.58
N ARG A 151 -11.37 3.99 -2.01
CA ARG A 151 -10.90 3.96 -3.40
C ARG A 151 -10.78 2.51 -3.87
N PRO A 152 -11.38 2.13 -5.01
CA PRO A 152 -11.22 0.77 -5.53
C PRO A 152 -9.79 0.55 -6.02
N GLY A 153 -9.20 -0.58 -5.65
CA GLY A 153 -7.86 -0.96 -6.08
C GLY A 153 -7.35 -2.21 -5.37
N PRO A 154 -6.19 -2.71 -5.80
CA PRO A 154 -5.53 -3.85 -5.17
C PRO A 154 -4.97 -3.49 -3.80
N ARG A 155 -4.59 -4.50 -3.03
CA ARG A 155 -3.72 -4.31 -1.86
C ARG A 155 -2.39 -3.73 -2.31
N VAL A 156 -1.92 -2.67 -1.65
CA VAL A 156 -0.67 -1.99 -2.00
C VAL A 156 0.38 -2.24 -0.93
N PHE A 157 1.56 -2.69 -1.36
CA PHE A 157 2.81 -2.63 -0.61
C PHE A 157 3.69 -1.58 -1.25
N THR A 158 4.23 -0.64 -0.48
CA THR A 158 4.98 0.49 -1.03
C THR A 158 6.35 0.67 -0.42
N ALA A 159 7.31 1.05 -1.29
CA ALA A 159 8.66 1.42 -0.89
C ALA A 159 8.83 2.92 -0.63
N GLY A 160 7.85 3.74 -1.02
CA GLY A 160 8.06 5.19 -1.02
C GLY A 160 9.14 5.62 -2.02
N PRO A 161 10.08 6.53 -1.66
CA PRO A 161 11.03 7.09 -2.61
C PRO A 161 12.08 6.10 -3.10
N LEU A 162 12.63 6.39 -4.27
CA LEU A 162 13.82 5.73 -4.77
C LEU A 162 15.04 6.30 -4.03
N ASN A 163 15.70 5.51 -3.19
CA ASN A 163 16.90 5.92 -2.49
C ASN A 163 18.12 5.84 -3.42
N GLU A 164 18.44 6.97 -4.04
CA GLU A 164 19.50 7.11 -5.05
C GLU A 164 20.81 7.61 -4.40
N GLY A 165 21.89 7.59 -5.14
CA GLY A 165 23.15 8.21 -4.75
C GLY A 165 23.12 9.75 -4.87
N ALA A 166 24.30 10.35 -5.11
CA ALA A 166 24.46 11.81 -5.18
C ALA A 166 23.75 12.48 -6.39
N ARG A 167 23.32 11.71 -7.38
CA ARG A 167 22.57 12.19 -8.56
C ARG A 167 21.25 11.51 -8.64
N VAL A 168 20.19 12.27 -8.55
CA VAL A 168 18.82 11.78 -8.77
C VAL A 168 18.47 11.83 -10.26
N SER A 169 17.74 10.82 -10.71
CA SER A 169 17.27 10.69 -12.10
C SER A 169 15.78 10.93 -12.25
N TYR A 170 15.02 10.70 -11.19
CA TYR A 170 13.55 10.80 -11.20
C TYR A 170 13.08 11.72 -10.10
N GLY A 171 11.95 12.39 -10.32
CA GLY A 171 11.36 13.32 -9.35
C GLY A 171 10.91 12.68 -8.03
N VAL A 172 10.82 11.36 -8.00
CA VAL A 172 10.49 10.54 -6.80
C VAL A 172 11.74 9.95 -6.14
N SER A 173 12.92 10.41 -6.51
CA SER A 173 14.19 9.93 -5.95
C SER A 173 14.69 10.86 -4.85
N ASP A 174 15.18 10.27 -3.77
CA ASP A 174 15.91 10.95 -2.70
C ASP A 174 17.41 10.78 -2.85
N THR A 175 18.15 11.86 -2.60
CA THR A 175 19.61 11.83 -2.57
C THR A 175 20.11 11.24 -1.27
N ILE A 176 20.69 10.05 -1.32
CA ILE A 176 21.23 9.32 -0.17
C ILE A 176 22.75 9.18 -0.32
N GLY A 177 23.45 10.29 -0.13
CA GLY A 177 24.90 10.38 -0.31
C GLY A 177 25.73 10.20 0.98
N THR A 178 25.11 10.05 2.14
CA THR A 178 25.80 9.89 3.43
C THR A 178 25.10 8.87 4.33
N LEU A 179 25.82 8.28 5.27
CA LEU A 179 25.23 7.34 6.26
C LEU A 179 24.15 8.02 7.12
N GLY A 180 24.29 9.32 7.40
CA GLY A 180 23.26 10.09 8.08
C GLY A 180 21.99 10.21 7.27
N ALA A 181 22.08 10.45 5.96
CA ALA A 181 20.93 10.48 5.07
C ALA A 181 20.21 9.12 5.01
N VAL A 182 20.96 8.01 5.01
CA VAL A 182 20.38 6.66 5.11
C VAL A 182 19.57 6.50 6.38
N ALA A 183 20.11 6.94 7.52
CA ALA A 183 19.40 6.84 8.81
C ALA A 183 18.12 7.68 8.83
N VAL A 184 18.16 8.89 8.30
CA VAL A 184 16.96 9.76 8.19
C VAL A 184 15.91 9.14 7.28
N SER A 185 16.32 8.60 6.12
CA SER A 185 15.41 7.92 5.20
C SER A 185 14.75 6.69 5.86
N ALA A 186 15.51 5.89 6.62
CA ALA A 186 14.98 4.74 7.33
C ALA A 186 13.96 5.16 8.41
N GLN A 187 14.28 6.19 9.21
CA GLN A 187 13.37 6.74 10.22
C GLN A 187 12.07 7.28 9.60
N LEU A 188 12.15 7.97 8.45
CA LEU A 188 10.98 8.43 7.74
C LEU A 188 10.14 7.25 7.24
N SER A 189 10.79 6.24 6.66
CA SER A 189 10.11 5.01 6.19
C SER A 189 9.37 4.30 7.32
N GLU A 190 10.00 4.16 8.48
CA GLU A 190 9.39 3.60 9.68
C GLU A 190 8.20 4.45 10.16
N ALA A 191 8.39 5.76 10.32
CA ALA A 191 7.34 6.69 10.77
C ALA A 191 6.12 6.73 9.85
N MET A 192 6.31 6.50 8.55
CA MET A 192 5.24 6.44 7.55
C MET A 192 4.70 5.01 7.35
N GLY A 193 5.28 4.02 8.01
CA GLY A 193 4.90 2.62 7.87
C GLY A 193 5.07 2.11 6.44
N LEU A 194 6.17 2.49 5.76
CA LEU A 194 6.47 1.94 4.44
C LEU A 194 6.83 0.46 4.57
N ASP A 195 6.39 -0.34 3.58
CA ASP A 195 6.53 -1.81 3.65
C ASP A 195 7.92 -2.29 3.20
N LEU A 196 8.63 -1.48 2.42
CA LEU A 196 9.87 -1.85 1.74
C LEU A 196 10.82 -0.66 1.72
N HIS A 197 12.12 -0.96 1.56
CA HIS A 197 13.12 0.04 1.23
C HIS A 197 13.65 -0.22 -0.19
N LYS A 198 13.63 0.80 -1.04
CA LYS A 198 14.13 0.71 -2.42
C LYS A 198 15.48 1.37 -2.56
N SER A 199 16.55 0.57 -2.62
CA SER A 199 17.85 1.02 -3.11
C SER A 199 17.81 1.21 -4.62
N TYR A 200 18.43 2.28 -5.12
CA TYR A 200 18.44 2.58 -6.54
C TYR A 200 19.86 2.71 -7.11
N VAL A 201 19.93 2.85 -8.43
CA VAL A 201 21.08 2.53 -9.29
C VAL A 201 22.44 3.12 -8.88
N ARG A 202 22.46 4.33 -8.31
CA ARG A 202 23.72 5.04 -7.98
C ARG A 202 24.01 5.11 -6.48
N GLN A 203 23.27 4.39 -5.69
CA GLN A 203 23.56 4.27 -4.28
C GLN A 203 24.80 3.38 -4.10
N ASP A 204 25.84 3.87 -3.42
CA ASP A 204 27.05 3.09 -3.22
C ASP A 204 26.86 1.92 -2.24
N TYR A 205 27.78 0.97 -2.26
CA TYR A 205 27.70 -0.25 -1.45
C TYR A 205 27.57 0.01 0.05
N ARG A 206 28.25 1.04 0.58
CA ARG A 206 28.20 1.36 2.01
C ARG A 206 26.81 1.83 2.43
N MET A 207 26.18 2.67 1.60
CA MET A 207 24.84 3.19 1.83
C MET A 207 23.82 2.06 1.71
N GLN A 208 23.95 1.20 0.69
CA GLN A 208 23.05 0.05 0.51
C GLN A 208 23.13 -0.90 1.71
N ARG A 209 24.35 -1.25 2.13
CA ARG A 209 24.54 -2.11 3.30
C ARG A 209 23.90 -1.53 4.55
N ARG A 210 24.11 -0.23 4.81
CA ARG A 210 23.49 0.45 5.96
C ARG A 210 21.98 0.50 5.87
N ALA A 211 21.42 0.72 4.68
CA ALA A 211 19.99 0.69 4.45
C ALA A 211 19.38 -0.69 4.76
N ILE A 212 20.03 -1.77 4.31
CA ILE A 212 19.62 -3.15 4.61
C ILE A 212 19.64 -3.41 6.12
N GLU A 213 20.72 -3.03 6.80
CA GLU A 213 20.85 -3.19 8.25
C GLU A 213 19.70 -2.50 9.00
N LEU A 214 19.30 -1.29 8.58
CA LEU A 214 18.22 -0.53 9.22
C LEU A 214 16.83 -1.02 8.86
N ALA A 215 16.65 -1.55 7.64
CA ALA A 215 15.34 -2.07 7.21
C ALA A 215 14.98 -3.43 7.84
N HIS A 216 15.94 -4.11 8.46
CA HIS A 216 15.74 -5.41 9.12
C HIS A 216 15.71 -5.33 10.66
N LEU A 217 15.73 -4.12 11.22
CA LEU A 217 15.57 -3.89 12.67
C LEU A 217 14.10 -3.76 13.03
#